data_390e5243e5d1f85a77eecf056ef83297
#
_entry.id   390e5243e5d1f85a77eecf056ef83297
#
_cell.length_a   1.000
_cell.length_b   1.000
_cell.length_c   1.000
_cell.angle_alpha   90.00
_cell.angle_beta   90.00
_cell.angle_gamma   90.00
#
_symmetry.space_group_name_H-M   'P 1'
#
loop_
_entity.id
_entity.type
_entity.pdbx_description
1 polymer ?
#
loop_
_entity_poly.entity_id
_entity_poly.type
_entity_poly.pdbx_seq_one_letter_code
_entity_poly.pdbx_strand_id
1 'polypeptide(L)'
;MNVIAEVTFSPLGTATPSLSHYVAAALAVLEQQPGVSYQLNPMGTVLEGERAAVLAAVEAMNEAVFAAGAQRVGTALKIDERRDKASSMQHKVDVVAELNRGGRS
;
A
#
# COMPACT_ATOMS: atom_id res chain seq x y z
N MET A 1 -0.32 4.64 -17.35
CA MET A 1 0.53 5.32 -16.38
C MET A 1 0.34 4.69 -15.02
N ASN A 2 1.37 4.74 -14.20
CA ASN A 2 1.30 4.15 -12.86
C ASN A 2 0.47 5.01 -11.92
N VAL A 3 -0.16 4.36 -10.96
CA VAL A 3 -0.76 5.01 -9.81
C VAL A 3 0.08 4.75 -8.57
N ILE A 4 -0.08 5.60 -7.57
CA ILE A 4 0.46 5.40 -6.23
C ILE A 4 -0.74 5.23 -5.31
N ALA A 5 -0.72 4.19 -4.47
CA ALA A 5 -1.81 3.92 -3.56
C ALA A 5 -1.29 3.64 -2.17
N GLU A 6 -2.10 3.95 -1.18
CA GLU A 6 -1.83 3.54 0.20
C GLU A 6 -3.00 2.72 0.68
N VAL A 7 -2.72 1.56 1.25
CA VAL A 7 -3.75 0.66 1.77
C VAL A 7 -3.49 0.30 3.22
N THR A 8 -4.57 0.27 4.01
CA THR A 8 -4.56 -0.25 5.36
C THR A 8 -5.66 -1.27 5.52
N PHE A 9 -5.39 -2.32 6.29
CA PHE A 9 -6.35 -3.36 6.62
C PHE A 9 -6.55 -3.36 8.13
N SER A 10 -7.81 -3.31 8.56
CA SER A 10 -8.17 -3.27 9.97
C SER A 10 -9.04 -4.47 10.30
N PRO A 11 -8.45 -5.62 10.70
CA PRO A 11 -9.22 -6.76 11.19
C PRO A 11 -9.95 -6.38 12.47
N LEU A 12 -11.21 -6.74 12.58
CA LEU A 12 -12.09 -6.38 13.69
C LEU A 12 -12.54 -7.65 14.42
N GLY A 13 -12.71 -7.53 15.75
CA GLY A 13 -13.17 -8.65 16.57
C GLY A 13 -12.13 -9.75 16.73
N THR A 14 -10.85 -9.42 16.64
CA THR A 14 -9.77 -10.38 16.84
C THR A 14 -9.54 -10.64 18.33
N ALA A 15 -8.99 -11.81 18.66
CA ALA A 15 -8.77 -12.23 20.03
C ALA A 15 -7.63 -11.45 20.72
N THR A 16 -6.81 -10.76 19.97
CA THR A 16 -5.68 -9.98 20.47
C THR A 16 -5.59 -8.64 19.73
N PRO A 17 -5.10 -7.58 20.38
CA PRO A 17 -4.88 -6.31 19.66
C PRO A 17 -3.71 -6.35 18.70
N SER A 18 -2.87 -7.37 18.72
CA SER A 18 -1.74 -7.49 17.79
C SER A 18 -2.23 -7.85 16.39
N LEU A 19 -1.75 -7.10 15.38
CA LEU A 19 -2.13 -7.27 13.98
C LEU A 19 -0.99 -7.78 13.12
N SER A 20 0.17 -8.07 13.70
CA SER A 20 1.40 -8.37 12.96
C SER A 20 1.24 -9.57 12.01
N HIS A 21 0.55 -10.62 12.42
CA HIS A 21 0.39 -11.79 11.56
C HIS A 21 -0.54 -11.54 10.37
N TYR A 22 -1.50 -10.61 10.49
CA TYR A 22 -2.34 -10.21 9.37
C TYR A 22 -1.55 -9.39 8.37
N VAL A 23 -0.70 -8.48 8.85
CA VAL A 23 0.18 -7.69 8.00
C VAL A 23 1.16 -8.60 7.27
N ALA A 24 1.75 -9.56 7.97
CA ALA A 24 2.68 -10.51 7.37
C ALA A 24 2.00 -11.34 6.27
N ALA A 25 0.76 -11.79 6.49
CA ALA A 25 0.00 -12.55 5.49
C ALA A 25 -0.27 -11.71 4.24
N ALA A 26 -0.66 -10.45 4.41
CA ALA A 26 -0.91 -9.54 3.30
C ALA A 26 0.37 -9.26 2.51
N LEU A 27 1.49 -9.04 3.17
CA LEU A 27 2.77 -8.79 2.51
C LEU A 27 3.27 -10.01 1.74
N ALA A 28 3.10 -11.21 2.29
CA ALA A 28 3.51 -12.44 1.62
C ALA A 28 2.81 -12.60 0.27
N VAL A 29 1.53 -12.26 0.20
CA VAL A 29 0.77 -12.28 -1.06
C VAL A 29 1.20 -11.15 -1.98
N LEU A 30 1.41 -9.96 -1.42
CA LEU A 30 1.82 -8.79 -2.19
C LEU A 30 3.15 -9.03 -2.93
N GLU A 31 4.09 -9.70 -2.30
CA GLU A 31 5.39 -10.04 -2.90
C GLU A 31 5.24 -10.89 -4.16
N GLN A 32 4.15 -11.62 -4.31
CA GLN A 32 3.88 -12.46 -5.46
C GLN A 32 3.10 -11.75 -6.56
N GLN A 33 2.67 -10.52 -6.35
CA GLN A 33 1.85 -9.79 -7.34
C GLN A 33 2.73 -9.19 -8.43
N PRO A 34 2.45 -9.51 -9.72
CA PRO A 34 3.25 -8.94 -10.81
C PRO A 34 2.93 -7.45 -11.01
N GLY A 35 3.95 -6.70 -11.39
CA GLY A 35 3.77 -5.31 -11.80
C GLY A 35 3.50 -4.33 -10.67
N VAL A 36 3.73 -4.72 -9.43
CA VAL A 36 3.52 -3.84 -8.27
C VAL A 36 4.79 -3.75 -7.43
N SER A 37 5.24 -2.52 -7.19
CA SER A 37 6.28 -2.23 -6.22
C SER A 37 5.62 -1.75 -4.94
N TYR A 38 6.24 -1.95 -3.79
CA TYR A 38 5.64 -1.54 -2.54
C TYR A 38 6.66 -1.07 -1.51
N GLN A 39 6.15 -0.34 -0.53
CA GLN A 39 6.92 0.08 0.64
C GLN A 39 6.03 -0.06 1.87
N LEU A 40 6.49 -0.83 2.85
CA LEU A 40 5.80 -0.96 4.12
C LEU A 40 6.14 0.24 5.01
N ASN A 41 5.11 0.86 5.55
CA ASN A 41 5.25 1.95 6.52
C ASN A 41 4.51 1.59 7.80
N PRO A 42 4.82 2.25 8.94
CA PRO A 42 4.14 1.94 10.21
C PRO A 42 2.63 2.08 10.17
N MET A 43 2.10 2.97 9.35
CA MET A 43 0.67 3.28 9.30
C MET A 43 -0.03 2.77 8.05
N GLY A 44 0.67 2.07 7.17
CA GLY A 44 0.06 1.54 5.95
C GLY A 44 1.11 1.09 4.94
N THR A 45 0.65 0.49 3.86
CA THR A 45 1.53 0.02 2.78
C THR A 45 1.30 0.86 1.54
N VAL A 46 2.37 1.37 0.97
CA VAL A 46 2.31 2.14 -0.27
C VAL A 46 2.60 1.21 -1.43
N LEU A 47 1.76 1.25 -2.45
CA LEU A 47 1.86 0.44 -3.66
C LEU A 47 2.05 1.35 -4.87
N GLU A 48 2.78 0.86 -5.85
CA GLU A 48 3.00 1.57 -7.11
C GLU A 48 2.92 0.59 -8.26
N GLY A 49 2.17 0.94 -9.30
CA GLY A 49 2.01 0.12 -10.50
C GLY A 49 0.86 0.62 -11.35
N GLU A 50 0.55 -0.12 -12.42
CA GLU A 50 -0.64 0.14 -13.21
C GLU A 50 -1.88 -0.03 -12.32
N ARG A 51 -2.91 0.77 -12.56
CA ARG A 51 -4.12 0.79 -11.72
C ARG A 51 -4.71 -0.61 -11.54
N ALA A 52 -4.87 -1.36 -12.63
CA ALA A 52 -5.44 -2.70 -12.57
C ALA A 52 -4.59 -3.65 -11.71
N ALA A 53 -3.26 -3.57 -11.83
CA ALA A 53 -2.35 -4.40 -11.05
C ALA A 53 -2.41 -4.05 -9.56
N VAL A 54 -2.46 -2.76 -9.23
CA VAL A 54 -2.57 -2.29 -7.85
C VAL A 54 -3.88 -2.76 -7.22
N LEU A 55 -4.99 -2.62 -7.94
CA LEU A 55 -6.30 -3.06 -7.43
C LEU A 55 -6.34 -4.59 -7.23
N ALA A 56 -5.77 -5.34 -8.16
CA ALA A 56 -5.67 -6.81 -8.01
C ALA A 56 -4.82 -7.19 -6.80
N ALA A 57 -3.72 -6.48 -6.57
CA ALA A 57 -2.87 -6.70 -5.40
C ALA A 57 -3.62 -6.42 -4.10
N VAL A 58 -4.38 -5.34 -4.03
CA VAL A 58 -5.18 -5.00 -2.84
C VAL A 58 -6.22 -6.09 -2.56
N GLU A 59 -6.89 -6.59 -3.59
CA GLU A 59 -7.85 -7.69 -3.42
C GLU A 59 -7.17 -8.95 -2.89
N ALA A 60 -6.02 -9.32 -3.44
CA ALA A 60 -5.27 -10.48 -2.97
C ALA A 60 -4.82 -10.32 -1.51
N MET A 61 -4.37 -9.13 -1.13
CA MET A 61 -4.00 -8.83 0.24
C MET A 61 -5.20 -8.95 1.18
N ASN A 62 -6.36 -8.44 0.77
CA ASN A 62 -7.59 -8.50 1.56
C ASN A 62 -8.00 -9.96 1.81
N GLU A 63 -7.97 -10.79 0.77
CA GLU A 63 -8.27 -12.22 0.90
C GLU A 63 -7.26 -12.91 1.83
N ALA A 64 -5.99 -12.53 1.79
CA ALA A 64 -4.98 -13.09 2.68
C ALA A 64 -5.26 -12.77 4.14
N VAL A 65 -5.75 -11.56 4.43
CA VAL A 65 -6.12 -11.17 5.80
C VAL A 65 -7.30 -12.02 6.30
N PHE A 66 -8.31 -12.26 5.46
CA PHE A 66 -9.40 -13.16 5.81
C PHE A 66 -8.91 -14.59 6.01
N ALA A 67 -8.04 -15.08 5.12
CA ALA A 67 -7.47 -16.42 5.23
C ALA A 67 -6.64 -16.61 6.50
N ALA A 68 -6.06 -15.52 7.03
CA ALA A 68 -5.29 -15.56 8.27
C ALA A 68 -6.19 -15.64 9.52
N GLY A 69 -7.51 -15.62 9.36
CA GLY A 69 -8.46 -15.85 10.44
C GLY A 69 -9.39 -14.69 10.74
N ALA A 70 -9.26 -13.55 10.09
CA ALA A 70 -10.17 -12.43 10.31
C ALA A 70 -11.55 -12.75 9.78
N GLN A 71 -12.58 -12.35 10.51
CA GLN A 71 -13.98 -12.50 10.08
C GLN A 71 -14.58 -11.19 9.59
N ARG A 72 -13.95 -10.08 9.91
CA ARG A 72 -14.37 -8.75 9.48
C ARG A 72 -13.13 -7.90 9.28
N VAL A 73 -13.03 -7.27 8.13
CA VAL A 73 -11.87 -6.44 7.78
C VAL A 73 -12.38 -5.12 7.20
N GLY A 74 -11.94 -4.02 7.81
CA GLY A 74 -12.08 -2.70 7.20
C GLY A 74 -10.89 -2.44 6.30
N THR A 75 -11.12 -2.07 5.05
CA THR A 75 -10.06 -1.76 4.10
C THR A 75 -10.15 -0.30 3.71
N ALA A 76 -9.08 0.45 3.94
CA ALA A 76 -8.98 1.83 3.49
C ALA A 76 -7.95 1.89 2.37
N LEU A 77 -8.35 2.43 1.23
CA LEU A 77 -7.51 2.54 0.04
C LEU A 77 -7.58 3.96 -0.49
N LYS A 78 -6.42 4.57 -0.64
CA LYS A 78 -6.29 5.90 -1.23
C LYS A 78 -5.43 5.75 -2.49
N ILE A 79 -5.93 6.20 -3.62
CA ILE A 79 -5.22 6.13 -4.90
C ILE A 79 -4.95 7.55 -5.38
N ASP A 80 -3.70 7.80 -5.76
CA ASP A 80 -3.28 9.01 -6.44
C ASP A 80 -2.90 8.62 -7.87
N GLU A 81 -3.66 9.10 -8.84
CA GLU A 81 -3.42 8.84 -10.24
C GLU A 81 -3.20 10.14 -10.98
N ARG A 82 -2.08 10.21 -11.65
CA ARG A 82 -1.70 11.37 -12.44
C ARG A 82 -1.55 10.96 -13.90
N ARG A 83 -2.26 11.63 -14.82
CA ARG A 83 -2.28 11.27 -16.24
C ARG A 83 -1.58 12.27 -17.14
N ASP A 84 -1.07 13.35 -16.57
CA ASP A 84 -0.34 14.39 -17.32
C ASP A 84 1.16 14.09 -17.43
N LYS A 85 1.71 13.34 -16.48
CA LYS A 85 3.11 12.89 -16.52
C LYS A 85 3.31 11.69 -15.60
N ALA A 86 4.41 10.96 -15.80
CA ALA A 86 4.79 9.86 -14.94
C ALA A 86 5.10 10.32 -13.52
N SER A 87 4.76 9.50 -12.53
CA SER A 87 5.02 9.78 -11.13
C SER A 87 5.36 8.47 -10.42
N SER A 88 6.18 8.55 -9.37
CA SER A 88 6.58 7.40 -8.55
C SER A 88 6.67 7.80 -7.09
N MET A 89 6.65 6.81 -6.21
CA MET A 89 6.85 7.02 -4.78
C MET A 89 8.17 7.77 -4.52
N GLN A 90 9.23 7.30 -5.14
CA GLN A 90 10.57 7.86 -4.93
C GLN A 90 10.64 9.29 -5.46
N HIS A 91 10.03 9.56 -6.61
CA HIS A 91 10.01 10.89 -7.19
C HIS A 91 9.32 11.91 -6.25
N LYS A 92 8.20 11.51 -5.64
CA LYS A 92 7.49 12.39 -4.71
C LYS A 92 8.35 12.74 -3.50
N VAL A 93 9.06 11.76 -2.95
CA VAL A 93 9.97 11.96 -1.83
C VAL A 93 11.13 12.87 -2.25
N ASP A 94 11.71 12.62 -3.42
CA ASP A 94 12.86 13.37 -3.92
C ASP A 94 12.50 14.84 -4.18
N VAL A 95 11.32 15.12 -4.73
CA VAL A 95 10.86 16.48 -4.98
C VAL A 95 10.75 17.27 -3.69
N VAL A 96 10.15 16.67 -2.66
CA VAL A 96 10.01 17.34 -1.35
C VAL A 96 11.37 17.57 -0.71
N ALA A 97 12.26 16.60 -0.76
CA ALA A 97 13.61 16.76 -0.22
C ALA A 97 14.39 17.89 -0.95
N GLU A 98 14.24 17.96 -2.26
CA GLU A 98 14.86 19.02 -3.07
C GLU A 98 14.34 20.41 -2.71
N LEU A 99 13.02 20.54 -2.58
CA LEU A 99 12.39 21.80 -2.19
C LEU A 99 12.83 22.23 -0.79
N ASN A 100 12.93 21.29 0.14
CA ASN A 100 13.39 21.61 1.50
C ASN A 100 14.84 22.08 1.50
N ARG A 101 15.70 21.49 0.70
CA ARG A 101 17.10 21.96 0.56
C ARG A 101 17.16 23.36 -0.05
N GLY A 102 16.41 23.58 -1.12
CA GLY A 102 16.37 24.89 -1.79
C GLY A 102 15.80 25.99 -0.91
N GLY A 103 14.79 25.67 -0.10
CA GLY A 103 14.14 26.62 0.80
C GLY A 103 15.00 27.09 1.97
N ARG A 104 16.16 26.49 2.16
CA ARG A 104 17.09 26.84 3.23
C ARG A 104 18.20 27.76 2.81
N SER A 105 18.29 28.02 1.56
CA SER A 105 19.35 28.90 1.01
C SER A 105 19.02 30.38 1.09
#